data_17d920955694221a3aaca27f52a23ef3
#
_entry.id   17d920955694221a3aaca27f52a23ef3
#
_cell.length_a   1.000
_cell.length_b   1.000
_cell.length_c   1.000
_cell.angle_alpha   90.00
_cell.angle_beta   90.00
_cell.angle_gamma   90.00
#
_symmetry.space_group_name_H-M   'P 1'
#
loop_
_entity.id
_entity.type
_entity.pdbx_description
1 polymer ?
#
loop_
_entity_poly.entity_id
_entity_poly.type
_entity_poly.pdbx_seq_one_letter_code
_entity_poly.pdbx_strand_id
1 'polypeptide(L)'
;IVQSSRHGKVAILDGCIQLTENDEFAYQEMLTHLALCSIPNPKKVLLVGGGDGGILREISRHSSVEHIDICEIDKMVIDAYKKFFPDIAVGYEDPRVHVHIRDGIAFTNSVPXGTYDVIIVD
;
A
#
# COMPACT_ATOMS: atom_id res chain seq x y z
N ILE A 1 12.06 -4.78 13.08
CA ILE A 1 11.21 -3.78 13.73
C ILE A 1 11.85 -3.42 15.07
N VAL A 2 12.01 -2.15 15.34
CA VAL A 2 12.58 -1.66 16.61
C VAL A 2 11.65 -0.61 17.22
N GLN A 3 11.73 -0.45 18.54
CA GLN A 3 10.99 0.59 19.26
C GLN A 3 11.89 1.79 19.46
N SER A 4 11.49 2.94 18.94
CA SER A 4 12.21 4.19 19.14
C SER A 4 11.56 4.99 20.27
N SER A 5 12.38 5.78 20.98
CA SER A 5 11.88 6.65 22.03
C SER A 5 11.14 7.89 21.48
N ARG A 6 11.39 8.24 20.21
CA ARG A 6 10.82 9.45 19.62
C ARG A 6 9.89 9.21 18.44
N HIS A 7 10.06 8.08 17.76
CA HIS A 7 9.38 7.87 16.48
C HIS A 7 8.38 6.70 16.48
N GLY A 8 8.09 6.17 17.68
CA GLY A 8 7.23 5.01 17.76
C GLY A 8 7.95 3.76 17.26
N LYS A 9 7.24 2.81 16.74
CA LYS A 9 7.88 1.66 16.11
C LYS A 9 8.47 2.07 14.76
N VAL A 10 9.60 1.48 14.44
CA VAL A 10 10.36 1.78 13.21
C VAL A 10 10.62 0.48 12.47
N ALA A 11 10.32 0.47 11.19
CA ALA A 11 10.66 -0.65 10.32
C ALA A 11 11.97 -0.34 9.60
N ILE A 12 12.90 -1.28 9.68
CA ILE A 12 14.21 -1.15 9.03
C ILE A 12 14.40 -2.39 8.16
N LEU A 13 14.77 -2.18 6.91
CA LEU A 13 15.05 -3.25 5.97
C LEU A 13 16.43 -2.99 5.36
N ASP A 14 17.33 -3.96 5.50
CA ASP A 14 18.70 -3.87 4.97
C ASP A 14 19.43 -2.59 5.44
N GLY A 15 19.22 -2.21 6.70
CA GLY A 15 19.87 -1.05 7.28
C GLY A 15 19.23 0.29 6.96
N CYS A 16 18.18 0.30 6.15
CA CYS A 16 17.48 1.53 5.77
C CYS A 16 16.12 1.61 6.44
N ILE A 17 15.80 2.79 6.97
CA ILE A 17 14.49 3.03 7.58
C ILE A 17 13.45 3.06 6.46
N GLN A 18 12.44 2.23 6.60
CA GLN A 18 11.33 2.17 5.65
C GLN A 18 10.13 2.97 6.14
N LEU A 19 9.93 3.00 7.47
CA LEU A 19 8.71 3.59 8.02
C LEU A 19 8.88 3.85 9.50
N THR A 20 8.33 4.96 9.99
CA THR A 20 8.13 5.18 11.43
C THR A 20 6.66 5.48 11.70
N GLU A 21 6.16 5.07 12.88
CA GLU A 21 4.76 5.32 13.23
C GLU A 21 4.41 6.80 13.27
N ASN A 22 5.38 7.65 13.58
CA ASN A 22 5.10 9.07 13.76
C ASN A 22 4.89 9.85 12.45
N ASP A 23 5.51 9.42 11.36
CA ASP A 23 5.48 10.24 10.14
C ASP A 23 5.04 9.49 8.89
N GLU A 24 4.67 8.20 9.02
CA GLU A 24 4.30 7.40 7.85
C GLU A 24 3.13 8.01 7.07
N PHE A 25 2.20 8.66 7.78
CA PHE A 25 1.01 9.19 7.13
C PHE A 25 1.35 10.21 6.05
N ALA A 26 2.40 11.01 6.24
CA ALA A 26 2.76 12.05 5.27
C ALA A 26 3.10 11.42 3.91
N TYR A 27 3.91 10.37 3.92
CA TYR A 27 4.29 9.65 2.72
C TYR A 27 3.08 8.96 2.09
N GLN A 28 2.32 8.23 2.91
CA GLN A 28 1.20 7.42 2.46
C GLN A 28 0.10 8.29 1.84
N GLU A 29 -0.23 9.40 2.52
CA GLU A 29 -1.26 10.31 2.03
C GLU A 29 -0.86 11.00 0.73
N MET A 30 0.40 11.44 0.62
CA MET A 30 0.86 12.14 -0.58
C MET A 30 0.87 11.22 -1.80
N LEU A 31 1.39 10.01 -1.65
CA LEU A 31 1.38 9.07 -2.78
C LEU A 31 -0.04 8.73 -3.23
N THR A 32 -0.93 8.55 -2.27
CA THR A 32 -2.28 8.10 -2.58
C THR A 32 -3.16 9.22 -3.13
N HIS A 33 -3.27 10.30 -2.38
CA HIS A 33 -4.32 11.29 -2.70
C HIS A 33 -3.98 12.15 -3.89
N LEU A 34 -2.70 12.40 -4.15
CA LEU A 34 -2.33 13.10 -5.40
C LEU A 34 -2.77 12.30 -6.62
N ALA A 35 -2.54 10.99 -6.60
CA ALA A 35 -2.91 10.14 -7.72
C ALA A 35 -4.44 10.02 -7.86
N LEU A 36 -5.11 9.68 -6.76
CA LEU A 36 -6.55 9.39 -6.83
C LEU A 36 -7.40 10.64 -7.05
N CYS A 37 -6.98 11.79 -6.51
CA CYS A 37 -7.75 13.03 -6.68
C CYS A 37 -7.52 13.68 -8.05
N SER A 38 -6.52 13.26 -8.79
CA SER A 38 -6.28 13.79 -10.14
C SER A 38 -7.20 13.19 -11.19
N ILE A 39 -7.95 12.15 -10.86
CA ILE A 39 -8.82 11.43 -11.80
C ILE A 39 -10.26 11.45 -11.25
N PRO A 40 -11.22 11.89 -12.05
CA PRO A 40 -12.61 11.86 -11.57
C PRO A 40 -13.12 10.42 -11.44
N ASN A 41 -13.60 10.07 -10.25
CA ASN A 41 -14.22 8.78 -9.93
C ASN A 41 -13.39 7.56 -10.34
N PRO A 42 -12.13 7.43 -9.85
CA PRO A 42 -11.37 6.20 -10.13
C PRO A 42 -12.09 4.99 -9.53
N LYS A 43 -12.20 3.92 -10.30
CA LYS A 43 -12.92 2.70 -9.90
C LYS A 43 -11.99 1.54 -9.60
N LYS A 44 -10.93 1.39 -10.40
CA LYS A 44 -10.00 0.27 -10.25
C LYS A 44 -8.59 0.80 -10.03
N VAL A 45 -7.97 0.40 -8.92
CA VAL A 45 -6.65 0.86 -8.53
C VAL A 45 -5.70 -0.32 -8.40
N LEU A 46 -4.50 -0.14 -8.92
CA LEU A 46 -3.40 -1.08 -8.69
C LEU A 46 -2.34 -0.41 -7.83
N LEU A 47 -1.93 -1.08 -6.77
CA LEU A 47 -0.78 -0.69 -5.96
C LEU A 47 0.32 -1.73 -6.20
N VAL A 48 1.49 -1.27 -6.65
CA VAL A 48 2.66 -2.12 -6.83
C VAL A 48 3.65 -1.81 -5.71
N GLY A 49 3.97 -2.80 -4.90
CA GLY A 49 4.71 -2.59 -3.66
C GLY A 49 3.78 -2.15 -2.54
N GLY A 50 4.30 -1.44 -1.57
CA GLY A 50 3.48 -0.91 -0.48
C GLY A 50 2.96 -1.97 0.47
N GLY A 51 3.73 -3.05 0.67
CA GLY A 51 3.33 -4.16 1.53
C GLY A 51 3.09 -3.79 2.98
N ASP A 52 3.55 -2.61 3.41
CA ASP A 52 3.26 -2.12 4.77
C ASP A 52 1.77 -1.85 5.00
N GLY A 53 1.02 -1.59 3.93
CA GLY A 53 -0.42 -1.36 4.01
C GLY A 53 -0.85 0.08 4.17
N GLY A 54 0.09 1.01 4.30
CA GLY A 54 -0.27 2.42 4.53
C GLY A 54 -0.93 3.07 3.33
N ILE A 55 -0.36 2.87 2.16
CA ILE A 55 -0.97 3.37 0.92
C ILE A 55 -2.33 2.69 0.72
N LEU A 56 -2.39 1.40 0.97
CA LEU A 56 -3.62 0.61 0.85
C LEU A 56 -4.72 1.17 1.76
N ARG A 57 -4.35 1.51 3.01
CA ARG A 57 -5.28 2.14 3.95
C ARG A 57 -5.84 3.46 3.38
N GLU A 58 -4.95 4.27 2.78
CA GLU A 58 -5.38 5.55 2.23
C GLU A 58 -6.25 5.38 0.98
N ILE A 59 -5.94 4.41 0.11
CA ILE A 59 -6.79 4.09 -1.04
C ILE A 59 -8.20 3.71 -0.56
N SER A 60 -8.26 2.94 0.53
CA SER A 60 -9.55 2.45 1.07
C SER A 60 -10.49 3.57 1.52
N ARG A 61 -9.96 4.76 1.78
CA ARG A 61 -10.77 5.92 2.16
C ARG A 61 -11.56 6.51 0.98
N HIS A 62 -11.22 6.13 -0.25
CA HIS A 62 -11.90 6.66 -1.44
C HIS A 62 -13.09 5.79 -1.78
N SER A 63 -14.29 6.31 -1.51
CA SER A 63 -15.53 5.54 -1.68
C SER A 63 -15.86 5.26 -3.16
N SER A 64 -15.30 6.04 -4.09
CA SER A 64 -15.50 5.79 -5.51
C SER A 64 -14.79 4.53 -6.00
N VAL A 65 -13.71 4.12 -5.29
CA VAL A 65 -12.93 2.94 -5.68
C VAL A 65 -13.73 1.68 -5.37
N GLU A 66 -13.83 0.80 -6.36
CA GLU A 66 -14.62 -0.43 -6.27
C GLU A 66 -13.75 -1.68 -6.19
N HIS A 67 -12.50 -1.58 -6.66
CA HIS A 67 -11.61 -2.75 -6.73
C HIS A 67 -10.17 -2.28 -6.54
N ILE A 68 -9.47 -2.93 -5.63
CA ILE A 68 -8.07 -2.60 -5.32
C ILE A 68 -7.24 -3.88 -5.42
N ASP A 69 -6.29 -3.89 -6.35
CA ASP A 69 -5.29 -4.95 -6.41
C ASP A 69 -3.99 -4.42 -5.80
N ILE A 70 -3.39 -5.20 -4.91
CA ILE A 70 -2.04 -4.92 -4.43
C ILE A 70 -1.13 -6.06 -4.86
N CYS A 71 -0.03 -5.72 -5.50
CA CYS A 71 0.97 -6.68 -5.95
C CYS A 71 2.26 -6.47 -5.16
N GLU A 72 2.54 -7.40 -4.23
CA GLU A 72 3.71 -7.34 -3.36
C GLU A 72 4.52 -8.62 -3.56
N ILE A 73 5.83 -8.44 -3.74
CA ILE A 73 6.68 -9.59 -4.03
C ILE A 73 6.96 -10.45 -2.80
N ASP A 74 6.90 -9.85 -1.61
CA ASP A 74 7.29 -10.55 -0.39
C ASP A 74 6.14 -10.62 0.63
N LYS A 75 5.54 -11.81 0.70
CA LYS A 75 4.47 -12.06 1.67
C LYS A 75 4.92 -11.83 3.11
N MET A 76 6.20 -12.06 3.42
CA MET A 76 6.70 -11.88 4.79
C MET A 76 6.62 -10.42 5.23
N VAL A 77 6.77 -9.49 4.28
CA VAL A 77 6.62 -8.06 4.57
C VAL A 77 5.18 -7.80 5.03
N ILE A 78 4.20 -8.28 4.28
CA ILE A 78 2.78 -8.11 4.64
C ILE A 78 2.51 -8.69 6.03
N ASP A 79 2.96 -9.92 6.27
CA ASP A 79 2.72 -10.59 7.55
C ASP A 79 3.37 -9.83 8.71
N ALA A 80 4.57 -9.29 8.51
CA ALA A 80 5.27 -8.53 9.54
C ALA A 80 4.51 -7.23 9.87
N TYR A 81 4.03 -6.52 8.85
CA TYR A 81 3.30 -5.28 9.10
C TYR A 81 1.93 -5.54 9.74
N LYS A 82 1.23 -6.60 9.34
CA LYS A 82 -0.02 -6.97 10.01
C LYS A 82 0.21 -7.26 11.50
N LYS A 83 1.35 -7.87 11.82
CA LYS A 83 1.67 -8.24 13.21
C LYS A 83 2.12 -7.03 14.04
N PHE A 84 3.00 -6.21 13.51
CA PHE A 84 3.67 -5.17 14.29
C PHE A 84 3.07 -3.77 14.10
N PHE A 85 2.36 -3.54 13.00
CA PHE A 85 1.74 -2.24 12.69
C PHE A 85 0.28 -2.44 12.24
N PRO A 86 -0.56 -3.04 13.10
CA PRO A 86 -1.93 -3.38 12.67
C PRO A 86 -2.76 -2.17 12.25
N ASP A 87 -2.51 -1.00 12.83
CA ASP A 87 -3.25 0.20 12.46
C ASP A 87 -2.87 0.71 11.06
N ILE A 88 -1.63 0.46 10.64
CA ILE A 88 -1.19 0.82 9.28
C ILE A 88 -1.71 -0.20 8.28
N ALA A 89 -1.68 -1.48 8.65
CA ALA A 89 -2.06 -2.58 7.77
C ALA A 89 -3.57 -2.84 7.72
N VAL A 90 -4.38 -1.97 8.33
CA VAL A 90 -5.83 -2.20 8.44
C VAL A 90 -6.51 -2.28 7.07
N GLY A 91 -5.94 -1.67 6.04
CA GLY A 91 -6.49 -1.71 4.70
C GLY A 91 -6.61 -3.11 4.12
N TYR A 92 -5.80 -4.05 4.58
CA TYR A 92 -5.89 -5.44 4.11
C TYR A 92 -7.22 -6.10 4.48
N GLU A 93 -7.96 -5.54 5.42
CA GLU A 93 -9.26 -6.08 5.82
C GLU A 93 -10.42 -5.57 4.94
N ASP A 94 -10.16 -4.61 4.08
CA ASP A 94 -11.18 -4.05 3.19
C ASP A 94 -11.59 -5.11 2.16
N PRO A 95 -12.88 -5.39 2.00
CA PRO A 95 -13.33 -6.44 1.08
C PRO A 95 -13.05 -6.16 -0.40
N ARG A 96 -12.73 -4.91 -0.76
CA ARG A 96 -12.38 -4.55 -2.13
C ARG A 96 -10.95 -4.94 -2.50
N VAL A 97 -10.13 -5.33 -1.51
CA VAL A 97 -8.70 -5.56 -1.68
C VAL A 97 -8.41 -7.00 -2.08
N HIS A 98 -7.59 -7.17 -3.10
CA HIS A 98 -7.12 -8.47 -3.59
C HIS A 98 -5.59 -8.45 -3.60
N VAL A 99 -4.99 -9.38 -2.87
CA VAL A 99 -3.53 -9.43 -2.69
C VAL A 99 -2.93 -10.44 -3.67
N HIS A 100 -1.92 -9.99 -4.40
CA HIS A 100 -1.18 -10.83 -5.35
C HIS A 100 0.29 -10.88 -4.93
N ILE A 101 0.77 -12.07 -4.56
CA ILE A 101 2.18 -12.26 -4.18
C ILE A 101 2.96 -12.59 -5.45
N ARG A 102 3.44 -11.56 -6.13
CA ARG A 102 4.08 -11.69 -7.43
C ARG A 102 5.02 -10.51 -7.67
N ASP A 103 5.91 -10.71 -8.63
CA ASP A 103 6.71 -9.61 -9.18
C ASP A 103 5.79 -8.59 -9.86
N GLY A 104 5.95 -7.30 -9.52
CA GLY A 104 5.08 -6.24 -10.02
C GLY A 104 5.15 -6.05 -11.53
N ILE A 105 6.35 -6.19 -12.12
CA ILE A 105 6.51 -6.07 -13.57
C ILE A 105 5.79 -7.23 -14.27
N ALA A 106 6.00 -8.44 -13.75
CA ALA A 106 5.32 -9.60 -14.31
C ALA A 106 3.81 -9.49 -14.18
N PHE A 107 3.34 -8.95 -13.06
CA PHE A 107 1.90 -8.76 -12.85
C PHE A 107 1.35 -7.76 -13.87
N THR A 108 1.96 -6.57 -13.98
CA THR A 108 1.45 -5.54 -14.89
C THR A 108 1.47 -5.99 -16.35
N ASN A 109 2.47 -6.80 -16.73
CA ASN A 109 2.53 -7.35 -18.08
C ASN A 109 1.46 -8.42 -18.34
N SER A 110 0.87 -8.97 -17.29
CA SER A 110 -0.15 -10.03 -17.44
C SER A 110 -1.57 -9.48 -17.53
N VAL A 111 -1.78 -8.18 -17.23
CA VAL A 111 -3.13 -7.59 -17.28
C VAL A 111 -3.31 -6.77 -18.56
N PRO A 112 -4.53 -6.77 -19.11
CA PRO A 112 -4.76 -5.97 -20.34
C PRO A 112 -4.58 -4.47 -20.11
N UNK A 113 -4.22 -3.83 -20.92
CA UNK A 113 -4.14 -2.47 -20.90
C UNK A 113 -5.44 -1.90 -20.61
N GLY A 114 -5.39 -0.89 -19.94
CA GLY A 114 -6.56 -0.16 -19.56
C GLY A 114 -7.38 -0.80 -18.46
N THR A 115 -6.83 -1.78 -17.77
CA THR A 115 -7.52 -2.44 -16.66
C THR A 115 -7.73 -1.50 -15.46
N TYR A 116 -6.75 -0.67 -15.17
CA TYR A 116 -6.77 0.20 -13.98
C TYR A 116 -6.92 1.65 -14.36
N ASP A 117 -7.67 2.38 -13.54
CA ASP A 117 -7.79 3.83 -13.67
C ASP A 117 -6.58 4.54 -13.08
N VAL A 118 -6.01 3.97 -12.02
CA VAL A 118 -4.84 4.52 -11.32
C VAL A 118 -3.88 3.39 -10.99
N ILE A 119 -2.59 3.64 -11.17
CA ILE A 119 -1.53 2.75 -10.72
C ILE A 119 -0.61 3.56 -9.81
N ILE A 120 -0.41 3.08 -8.61
CA ILE A 120 0.52 3.68 -7.65
C ILE A 120 1.68 2.70 -7.48
N VAL A 121 2.90 3.22 -7.57
CA VAL A 121 4.10 2.39 -7.38
C VAL A 121 4.86 2.94 -6.18
N ASP A 122 5.12 2.06 -5.20
CA ASP A 122 5.83 2.42 -3.96
C ASP A 122 7.25 1.86 -4.00
#